data_e8e782943853f007019788c6da521ce6
#
_entry.id   e8e782943853f007019788c6da521ce6
#
_cell.length_a   1.000
_cell.length_b   1.000
_cell.length_c   1.000
_cell.angle_alpha   90.00
_cell.angle_beta   90.00
_cell.angle_gamma   90.00
#
_symmetry.space_group_name_H-M   'P 1'
#
loop_
_entity.id
_entity.type
_entity.pdbx_description
1 polymer ?
#
loop_
_entity_poly.entity_id
_entity_poly.type
_entity_poly.pdbx_seq_one_letter_code
_entity_poly.pdbx_strand_id
1 'polypeptide(L)'
;VNFTDVREAAGITFKQDATSSSEKYYLETMGTGVGWIDYDQDGLLDLYFVQSAATKAYTPPQPLRSALYHNNGDGTFTDVTEKAGVGGEGHYGQGVCVGDYDNDGYPDLYVTGYGSAILYHNNGDGTFTDVTEKAGVTDKGGWSTSAAWIDYDKDGWLDLVVCNYIEWSPENNIWCGEHRPGYRAYCHPDNYRGQRIKLYHNNHDGTFTDVSQKSGVGIPEAKGMGVVTADFNNDGWPDIAISNDTWPNFLFINQHDGTFKDVSFISGIAASADGKYEAGMGIDAADVDGDGWMDIYITHLDFELDRLYHNNHDGTFDDVTYQCGIGNSAIFLSGVAAVFADYDNDGWPDIMQVNGSMLDNINLYHTEVMYKEPKLMFRNLGRGKFSKVSKELGAAFMRPVAGRGLAAGDFDNDGDIDFAINVRGDYPELLRNDGGNANNWLTVNLVGVKSNRDGLGSILKLTSESFTQVQEAKGGTSYMSASDPRIHFGLGQRKTIESLEIRWPSGQVDHLDKVPINQIITVKEGSGIIPKKFPRIAWK
;
A
#
# COMPACT_ATOMS: atom_id res chain seq x y z
N VAL A 1 20.28 13.04 2.70
CA VAL A 1 19.02 12.56 3.32
C VAL A 1 19.34 11.69 4.52
N ASN A 2 18.58 11.84 5.60
CA ASN A 2 18.64 11.02 6.80
C ASN A 2 17.21 10.81 7.31
N PHE A 3 16.89 9.63 7.86
CA PHE A 3 15.60 9.39 8.47
C PHE A 3 15.69 9.38 9.99
N THR A 4 14.75 10.08 10.63
CA THR A 4 14.61 10.14 12.08
C THR A 4 13.29 9.47 12.50
N ASP A 5 13.34 8.51 13.42
CA ASP A 5 12.12 7.95 14.02
C ASP A 5 11.56 8.96 15.03
N VAL A 6 10.49 9.64 14.66
CA VAL A 6 9.83 10.67 15.48
C VAL A 6 8.60 10.16 16.23
N ARG A 7 8.25 8.87 16.14
CA ARG A 7 7.07 8.26 16.74
C ARG A 7 6.86 8.65 18.21
N GLU A 8 7.93 8.57 19.02
CA GLU A 8 7.84 8.88 20.45
C GLU A 8 7.64 10.38 20.71
N ALA A 9 8.41 11.23 20.01
CA ALA A 9 8.27 12.68 20.08
C ALA A 9 6.89 13.15 19.57
N ALA A 10 6.34 12.45 18.58
CA ALA A 10 5.01 12.69 18.04
C ALA A 10 3.87 12.22 18.96
N GLY A 11 4.16 11.55 20.08
CA GLY A 11 3.14 11.10 21.04
C GLY A 11 2.34 9.88 20.61
N ILE A 12 2.78 9.13 19.61
CA ILE A 12 2.11 7.91 19.13
C ILE A 12 2.43 6.77 20.10
N THR A 13 1.42 6.30 20.83
CA THR A 13 1.52 5.26 21.86
C THR A 13 0.96 3.91 21.42
N PHE A 14 0.37 3.83 20.23
CA PHE A 14 -0.12 2.58 19.67
C PHE A 14 0.98 1.52 19.69
N LYS A 15 0.62 0.29 20.02
CA LYS A 15 1.49 -0.88 19.96
C LYS A 15 0.71 -2.03 19.34
N GLN A 16 1.20 -2.54 18.25
CA GLN A 16 0.63 -3.72 17.62
C GLN A 16 0.82 -4.95 18.51
N ASP A 17 -0.24 -5.72 18.71
CA ASP A 17 -0.18 -6.98 19.45
C ASP A 17 -0.08 -8.15 18.46
N ALA A 18 1.01 -8.91 18.55
CA ALA A 18 1.26 -10.05 17.67
C ALA A 18 0.32 -11.24 17.94
N THR A 19 -0.45 -11.23 19.03
CA THR A 19 -1.35 -12.30 19.48
C THR A 19 -0.68 -13.68 19.54
N SER A 20 0.64 -13.70 19.74
CA SER A 20 1.47 -14.90 19.66
C SER A 20 1.08 -15.94 20.71
N SER A 21 0.92 -17.18 20.28
CA SER A 21 0.52 -18.31 21.11
C SER A 21 1.43 -19.53 20.91
N SER A 22 1.34 -20.53 21.82
CA SER A 22 1.98 -21.82 21.64
C SER A 22 1.35 -22.65 20.53
N GLU A 23 0.12 -22.32 20.12
CA GLU A 23 -0.59 -22.99 19.04
C GLU A 23 -0.10 -22.59 17.65
N LYS A 24 0.70 -21.50 17.54
CA LYS A 24 1.23 -21.00 16.28
C LYS A 24 0.13 -20.88 15.23
N TYR A 25 -0.92 -20.12 15.57
CA TYR A 25 -1.98 -19.82 14.63
C TYR A 25 -1.45 -19.01 13.45
N TYR A 26 -1.80 -19.41 12.25
CA TYR A 26 -1.21 -18.82 11.05
C TYR A 26 -1.39 -17.29 10.99
N LEU A 27 -2.54 -16.78 11.42
CA LEU A 27 -2.83 -15.33 11.42
C LEU A 27 -1.91 -14.50 12.32
N GLU A 28 -1.22 -15.11 13.27
CA GLU A 28 -0.23 -14.43 14.13
C GLU A 28 0.98 -13.91 13.33
N THR A 29 1.28 -14.51 12.15
CA THR A 29 2.43 -14.15 11.32
C THR A 29 2.25 -12.85 10.55
N MET A 30 0.99 -12.54 10.18
CA MET A 30 0.64 -11.55 9.17
C MET A 30 0.95 -10.12 9.61
N GLY A 31 0.79 -9.83 10.91
CA GLY A 31 0.83 -8.45 11.39
C GLY A 31 -0.34 -7.63 10.85
N THR A 32 -0.18 -6.34 10.77
CA THR A 32 -1.26 -5.44 10.36
C THR A 32 -0.75 -4.23 9.57
N GLY A 33 -1.64 -3.60 8.83
CA GLY A 33 -1.37 -2.44 7.99
C GLY A 33 -1.40 -1.10 8.74
N VAL A 34 -1.07 -0.06 7.98
CA VAL A 34 -1.14 1.35 8.38
C VAL A 34 -1.62 2.20 7.22
N GLY A 35 -2.37 3.26 7.46
CA GLY A 35 -2.88 4.14 6.41
C GLY A 35 -2.76 5.61 6.75
N TRP A 36 -2.40 6.41 5.75
CA TRP A 36 -2.51 7.86 5.78
C TRP A 36 -3.91 8.30 5.34
N ILE A 37 -4.48 9.27 6.03
CA ILE A 37 -5.81 9.81 5.76
C ILE A 37 -5.89 11.28 6.23
N ASP A 38 -6.42 12.19 5.43
CA ASP A 38 -6.82 13.55 5.86
C ASP A 38 -8.34 13.50 6.17
N TYR A 39 -8.69 12.88 7.34
CA TYR A 39 -10.09 12.52 7.62
C TYR A 39 -11.00 13.72 7.91
N ASP A 40 -10.46 14.83 8.36
CA ASP A 40 -11.21 16.04 8.69
C ASP A 40 -10.97 17.20 7.71
N GLN A 41 -10.22 16.93 6.62
CA GLN A 41 -9.96 17.85 5.50
C GLN A 41 -9.21 19.13 5.91
N ASP A 42 -8.38 19.06 6.97
CA ASP A 42 -7.57 20.18 7.42
C ASP A 42 -6.28 20.38 6.62
N GLY A 43 -5.95 19.42 5.74
CA GLY A 43 -4.79 19.43 4.86
C GLY A 43 -3.53 18.81 5.47
N LEU A 44 -3.66 18.16 6.62
CA LEU A 44 -2.61 17.36 7.26
C LEU A 44 -2.97 15.88 7.15
N LEU A 45 -1.95 15.04 7.03
CA LEU A 45 -2.15 13.58 7.04
C LEU A 45 -2.24 13.06 8.47
N ASP A 46 -3.34 12.37 8.76
CA ASP A 46 -3.57 11.61 9.97
C ASP A 46 -3.16 10.15 9.78
N LEU A 47 -3.01 9.38 10.86
CA LEU A 47 -2.58 8.00 10.83
C LEU A 47 -3.63 7.04 11.37
N TYR A 48 -3.94 6.00 10.58
CA TYR A 48 -4.73 4.88 11.04
C TYR A 48 -3.89 3.61 11.14
N PHE A 49 -3.79 3.04 12.35
CA PHE A 49 -3.11 1.77 12.63
C PHE A 49 -4.12 0.66 12.82
N VAL A 50 -3.97 -0.42 12.05
CA VAL A 50 -4.82 -1.60 12.20
C VAL A 50 -4.30 -2.49 13.32
N GLN A 51 -5.19 -3.13 14.08
CA GLN A 51 -4.85 -4.00 15.21
C GLN A 51 -5.44 -5.39 15.05
N SER A 52 -4.75 -6.38 15.62
CA SER A 52 -5.23 -7.74 15.82
C SER A 52 -6.32 -7.81 16.92
N ALA A 53 -6.89 -8.98 17.15
CA ALA A 53 -7.84 -9.22 18.22
C ALA A 53 -7.53 -10.51 19.00
N ALA A 54 -8.25 -10.77 20.07
CA ALA A 54 -8.21 -12.03 20.82
C ALA A 54 -8.49 -13.23 19.90
N THR A 55 -7.87 -14.37 20.19
CA THR A 55 -8.12 -15.64 19.53
C THR A 55 -8.49 -16.72 20.54
N LYS A 56 -8.85 -17.93 20.07
CA LYS A 56 -9.06 -19.07 20.99
C LYS A 56 -7.78 -19.45 21.77
N ALA A 57 -6.61 -19.13 21.24
CA ALA A 57 -5.32 -19.46 21.84
C ALA A 57 -4.67 -18.28 22.58
N TYR A 58 -5.23 -17.06 22.46
CA TYR A 58 -4.64 -15.86 23.03
C TYR A 58 -5.70 -14.89 23.53
N THR A 59 -5.59 -14.52 24.80
CA THR A 59 -6.42 -13.48 25.43
C THR A 59 -5.49 -12.30 25.79
N PRO A 60 -5.65 -11.14 25.17
CA PRO A 60 -4.84 -9.97 25.49
C PRO A 60 -5.18 -9.43 26.90
N PRO A 61 -4.23 -8.77 27.59
CA PRO A 61 -4.46 -8.21 28.93
C PRO A 61 -5.46 -7.04 28.93
N GLN A 62 -5.67 -6.42 27.79
CA GLN A 62 -6.63 -5.34 27.54
C GLN A 62 -7.31 -5.58 26.20
N PRO A 63 -8.57 -5.15 25.99
CA PRO A 63 -9.19 -5.22 24.67
C PRO A 63 -8.32 -4.53 23.62
N LEU A 64 -8.05 -5.22 22.51
CA LEU A 64 -7.29 -4.68 21.40
C LEU A 64 -8.21 -3.88 20.47
N ARG A 65 -7.70 -2.77 19.95
CA ARG A 65 -8.40 -1.91 19.00
C ARG A 65 -7.43 -1.29 18.00
N SER A 66 -7.88 -1.06 16.78
CA SER A 66 -7.23 -0.18 15.82
C SER A 66 -7.19 1.24 16.37
N ALA A 67 -6.37 2.11 15.80
CA ALA A 67 -6.21 3.47 16.32
C ALA A 67 -6.12 4.52 15.22
N LEU A 68 -6.90 5.60 15.36
CA LEU A 68 -6.80 6.80 14.54
C LEU A 68 -6.11 7.90 15.32
N TYR A 69 -5.04 8.44 14.77
CA TYR A 69 -4.26 9.53 15.33
C TYR A 69 -4.42 10.78 14.47
N HIS A 70 -4.99 11.84 15.07
CA HIS A 70 -5.11 13.16 14.45
C HIS A 70 -3.77 13.91 14.52
N ASN A 71 -3.34 14.47 13.40
CA ASN A 71 -2.13 15.30 13.29
C ASN A 71 -2.43 16.72 13.78
N ASN A 72 -1.85 17.13 14.89
CA ASN A 72 -2.13 18.44 15.52
C ASN A 72 -1.49 19.64 14.79
N GLY A 73 -0.71 19.42 13.72
CA GLY A 73 -0.03 20.49 12.99
C GLY A 73 1.19 21.09 13.69
N ASP A 74 1.65 20.51 14.78
CA ASP A 74 2.82 20.96 15.56
C ASP A 74 3.90 19.89 15.73
N GLY A 75 3.79 18.80 14.96
CA GLY A 75 4.67 17.63 15.04
C GLY A 75 4.20 16.57 16.04
N THR A 76 3.04 16.76 16.66
CA THR A 76 2.43 15.78 17.57
C THR A 76 1.12 15.23 17.02
N PHE A 77 0.72 14.06 17.52
CA PHE A 77 -0.52 13.39 17.18
C PHE A 77 -1.36 13.12 18.42
N THR A 78 -2.67 13.14 18.27
CA THR A 78 -3.64 12.83 19.34
C THR A 78 -4.45 11.60 18.96
N ASP A 79 -4.53 10.59 19.84
CA ASP A 79 -5.43 9.44 19.67
C ASP A 79 -6.89 9.91 19.75
N VAL A 80 -7.60 9.83 18.63
CA VAL A 80 -9.00 10.22 18.49
C VAL A 80 -9.93 9.03 18.23
N THR A 81 -9.42 7.82 18.35
CA THR A 81 -10.07 6.55 17.98
C THR A 81 -11.46 6.40 18.58
N GLU A 82 -11.59 6.64 19.88
CA GLU A 82 -12.87 6.51 20.60
C GLU A 82 -13.88 7.56 20.14
N LYS A 83 -13.45 8.81 20.00
CA LYS A 83 -14.28 9.91 19.49
C LYS A 83 -14.71 9.63 18.04
N ALA A 84 -13.80 9.17 17.21
CA ALA A 84 -14.06 8.88 15.81
C ALA A 84 -14.92 7.60 15.61
N GLY A 85 -14.91 6.67 16.56
CA GLY A 85 -15.70 5.43 16.47
C GLY A 85 -15.10 4.37 15.56
N VAL A 86 -13.76 4.34 15.37
CA VAL A 86 -13.08 3.47 14.39
C VAL A 86 -12.18 2.41 15.01
N GLY A 87 -12.40 2.07 16.29
CA GLY A 87 -11.55 1.12 17.01
C GLY A 87 -11.67 -0.33 16.53
N GLY A 88 -12.83 -0.76 16.03
CA GLY A 88 -13.05 -2.12 15.55
C GLY A 88 -12.82 -3.18 16.63
N GLU A 89 -13.30 -2.96 17.86
CA GLU A 89 -13.10 -3.89 18.97
C GLU A 89 -13.60 -5.30 18.65
N GLY A 90 -12.73 -6.30 18.85
CA GLY A 90 -13.03 -7.71 18.52
C GLY A 90 -12.86 -8.09 17.04
N HIS A 91 -12.59 -7.14 16.18
CA HIS A 91 -12.24 -7.40 14.78
C HIS A 91 -10.75 -7.73 14.66
N TYR A 92 -10.42 -8.90 14.12
CA TYR A 92 -9.03 -9.27 13.83
C TYR A 92 -8.61 -8.61 12.52
N GLY A 93 -8.20 -7.34 12.62
CA GLY A 93 -7.83 -6.53 11.47
C GLY A 93 -6.55 -6.99 10.80
N GLN A 94 -6.46 -6.76 9.50
CA GLN A 94 -5.29 -7.05 8.67
C GLN A 94 -4.79 -5.78 7.99
N GLY A 95 -5.52 -5.23 7.04
CA GLY A 95 -5.13 -4.08 6.25
C GLY A 95 -6.15 -2.96 6.28
N VAL A 96 -5.81 -1.87 5.60
CA VAL A 96 -6.67 -0.72 5.39
C VAL A 96 -6.48 -0.16 3.99
N CYS A 97 -7.57 0.24 3.34
CA CYS A 97 -7.52 1.16 2.20
C CYS A 97 -8.40 2.38 2.47
N VAL A 98 -7.99 3.51 1.90
CA VAL A 98 -8.56 4.84 2.13
C VAL A 98 -9.07 5.39 0.81
N GLY A 99 -10.29 5.92 0.76
CA GLY A 99 -10.89 6.54 -0.43
C GLY A 99 -12.30 7.05 -0.17
N ASP A 100 -12.72 8.04 -0.93
CA ASP A 100 -14.05 8.64 -0.87
C ASP A 100 -15.00 7.85 -1.80
N TYR A 101 -15.61 6.76 -1.26
CA TYR A 101 -16.41 5.84 -2.09
C TYR A 101 -17.78 6.40 -2.46
N ASP A 102 -18.29 7.39 -1.74
CA ASP A 102 -19.62 7.99 -2.00
C ASP A 102 -19.56 9.42 -2.54
N ASN A 103 -18.36 9.90 -2.86
CA ASN A 103 -18.09 11.21 -3.48
C ASN A 103 -18.55 12.41 -2.65
N ASP A 104 -18.65 12.27 -1.31
CA ASP A 104 -19.10 13.34 -0.42
C ASP A 104 -17.98 14.35 -0.06
N GLY A 105 -16.73 14.01 -0.38
CA GLY A 105 -15.53 14.83 -0.15
C GLY A 105 -14.75 14.48 1.11
N TYR A 106 -15.17 13.46 1.84
CA TYR A 106 -14.47 12.96 3.02
C TYR A 106 -13.99 11.51 2.77
N PRO A 107 -12.70 11.21 3.00
CA PRO A 107 -12.19 9.86 2.78
C PRO A 107 -12.72 8.89 3.83
N ASP A 108 -13.09 7.71 3.38
CA ASP A 108 -13.60 6.58 4.16
C ASP A 108 -12.50 5.55 4.42
N LEU A 109 -12.77 4.60 5.32
CA LEU A 109 -11.86 3.51 5.67
C LEU A 109 -12.51 2.16 5.38
N TYR A 110 -11.86 1.33 4.55
CA TYR A 110 -12.17 -0.10 4.49
C TYR A 110 -11.06 -0.89 5.18
N VAL A 111 -11.40 -1.55 6.28
CA VAL A 111 -10.46 -2.31 7.11
C VAL A 111 -10.69 -3.80 6.86
N THR A 112 -9.71 -4.45 6.23
CA THR A 112 -9.74 -5.89 5.98
C THR A 112 -9.45 -6.68 7.26
N GLY A 113 -9.80 -7.96 7.28
CA GLY A 113 -9.59 -8.76 8.47
C GLY A 113 -9.86 -10.25 8.29
N TYR A 114 -9.66 -10.99 9.36
CA TYR A 114 -9.97 -12.42 9.44
C TYR A 114 -11.42 -12.63 9.90
N GLY A 115 -12.20 -13.29 9.07
CA GLY A 115 -13.61 -13.61 9.32
C GLY A 115 -14.59 -12.54 8.90
N SER A 116 -14.17 -11.29 8.77
CA SER A 116 -14.95 -10.17 8.26
C SER A 116 -14.08 -8.97 7.94
N ALA A 117 -14.62 -7.99 7.22
CA ALA A 117 -14.06 -6.66 7.03
C ALA A 117 -14.99 -5.60 7.64
N ILE A 118 -14.54 -4.35 7.70
CA ILE A 118 -15.33 -3.21 8.16
C ILE A 118 -15.22 -2.05 7.17
N LEU A 119 -16.35 -1.49 6.75
CA LEU A 119 -16.42 -0.22 6.02
C LEU A 119 -16.91 0.87 6.95
N TYR A 120 -16.04 1.83 7.24
CA TYR A 120 -16.37 3.03 8.01
C TYR A 120 -16.62 4.20 7.06
N HIS A 121 -17.86 4.69 7.05
CA HIS A 121 -18.23 5.93 6.37
C HIS A 121 -17.87 7.14 7.22
N ASN A 122 -17.15 8.10 6.65
CA ASN A 122 -16.77 9.35 7.31
C ASN A 122 -17.96 10.33 7.31
N ASN A 123 -18.44 10.71 8.48
CA ASN A 123 -19.60 11.60 8.61
C ASN A 123 -19.27 13.08 8.36
N GLY A 124 -18.01 13.45 8.10
CA GLY A 124 -17.57 14.84 7.87
C GLY A 124 -17.55 15.71 9.12
N ASP A 125 -17.78 15.15 10.31
CA ASP A 125 -17.79 15.86 11.60
C ASP A 125 -16.72 15.35 12.59
N GLY A 126 -15.76 14.57 12.06
CA GLY A 126 -14.70 13.93 12.83
C GLY A 126 -15.10 12.58 13.42
N THR A 127 -16.25 12.04 13.04
CA THR A 127 -16.73 10.70 13.43
C THR A 127 -16.97 9.83 12.21
N PHE A 128 -17.02 8.52 12.44
CA PHE A 128 -17.32 7.55 11.39
C PHE A 128 -18.50 6.65 11.81
N THR A 129 -19.19 6.11 10.82
CA THR A 129 -20.27 5.14 11.00
C THR A 129 -19.87 3.82 10.34
N ASP A 130 -19.96 2.71 11.08
CA ASP A 130 -19.83 1.37 10.49
C ASP A 130 -21.07 1.09 9.62
N VAL A 131 -20.86 1.02 8.31
CA VAL A 131 -21.90 0.78 7.30
C VAL A 131 -21.74 -0.57 6.62
N THR A 132 -20.86 -1.43 7.09
CA THR A 132 -20.42 -2.69 6.47
C THR A 132 -21.56 -3.58 6.04
N GLU A 133 -22.49 -3.89 6.96
CA GLU A 133 -23.64 -4.75 6.68
C GLU A 133 -24.60 -4.11 5.67
N LYS A 134 -24.87 -2.82 5.82
CA LYS A 134 -25.71 -2.04 4.90
C LYS A 134 -25.10 -1.98 3.51
N ALA A 135 -23.79 -1.76 3.44
CA ALA A 135 -23.05 -1.66 2.19
C ALA A 135 -22.90 -3.02 1.48
N GLY A 136 -23.01 -4.13 2.19
CA GLY A 136 -22.90 -5.48 1.61
C GLY A 136 -21.46 -5.93 1.36
N VAL A 137 -20.48 -5.37 2.08
CA VAL A 137 -19.04 -5.64 1.88
C VAL A 137 -18.36 -6.31 3.08
N THR A 138 -19.13 -7.06 3.88
CA THR A 138 -18.64 -7.72 5.10
C THR A 138 -17.55 -8.76 4.85
N ASP A 139 -17.47 -9.32 3.65
CA ASP A 139 -16.60 -10.46 3.30
C ASP A 139 -16.64 -11.58 4.35
N LYS A 140 -17.87 -11.93 4.76
CA LYS A 140 -18.14 -12.85 5.87
C LYS A 140 -17.51 -14.22 5.66
N GLY A 141 -16.67 -14.63 6.63
CA GLY A 141 -15.91 -15.88 6.59
C GLY A 141 -14.68 -15.83 5.70
N GLY A 142 -14.39 -14.68 5.08
CA GLY A 142 -13.15 -14.43 4.36
C GLY A 142 -11.96 -14.18 5.29
N TRP A 143 -10.79 -14.35 4.75
CA TRP A 143 -9.55 -13.82 5.33
C TRP A 143 -8.98 -12.80 4.37
N SER A 144 -9.47 -11.57 4.47
CA SER A 144 -9.04 -10.47 3.62
C SER A 144 -7.71 -9.87 4.11
N THR A 145 -6.80 -9.63 3.17
CA THR A 145 -5.47 -9.09 3.38
C THR A 145 -5.40 -7.63 2.91
N SER A 146 -4.99 -7.39 1.68
CA SER A 146 -5.02 -6.04 1.09
C SER A 146 -6.33 -5.76 0.36
N ALA A 147 -6.67 -4.49 0.25
CA ALA A 147 -7.76 -4.02 -0.59
C ALA A 147 -7.34 -2.74 -1.33
N ALA A 148 -8.01 -2.45 -2.43
CA ALA A 148 -7.79 -1.23 -3.21
C ALA A 148 -9.11 -0.68 -3.75
N TRP A 149 -9.22 0.64 -3.75
CA TRP A 149 -10.27 1.33 -4.49
C TRP A 149 -9.91 1.41 -5.97
N ILE A 150 -10.89 1.31 -6.83
CA ILE A 150 -10.76 1.35 -8.29
C ILE A 150 -12.07 1.84 -8.91
N ASP A 151 -12.00 2.66 -9.93
CA ASP A 151 -13.16 3.03 -10.77
C ASP A 151 -13.02 2.21 -12.08
N TYR A 152 -13.36 0.89 -11.99
CA TYR A 152 -13.02 -0.04 -13.07
C TYR A 152 -13.89 0.11 -14.32
N ASP A 153 -15.09 0.65 -14.20
CA ASP A 153 -16.01 0.87 -15.33
C ASP A 153 -16.13 2.36 -15.71
N LYS A 154 -15.33 3.22 -15.05
CA LYS A 154 -15.21 4.66 -15.32
C LYS A 154 -16.54 5.41 -15.20
N ASP A 155 -17.38 4.98 -14.27
CA ASP A 155 -18.66 5.62 -14.00
C ASP A 155 -18.57 6.80 -13.01
N GLY A 156 -17.37 7.02 -12.44
CA GLY A 156 -17.06 8.11 -11.52
C GLY A 156 -17.29 7.76 -10.04
N TRP A 157 -17.49 6.49 -9.73
CA TRP A 157 -17.62 5.99 -8.36
C TRP A 157 -16.54 4.94 -8.08
N LEU A 158 -16.08 4.91 -6.84
CA LEU A 158 -15.06 3.95 -6.46
C LEU A 158 -15.69 2.59 -6.15
N ASP A 159 -15.23 1.59 -6.87
CA ASP A 159 -15.44 0.17 -6.63
C ASP A 159 -14.34 -0.38 -5.72
N LEU A 160 -14.49 -1.61 -5.24
CA LEU A 160 -13.59 -2.18 -4.25
C LEU A 160 -13.07 -3.56 -4.68
N VAL A 161 -11.76 -3.70 -4.82
CA VAL A 161 -11.10 -5.00 -4.96
C VAL A 161 -10.51 -5.44 -3.62
N VAL A 162 -10.76 -6.71 -3.24
CA VAL A 162 -10.30 -7.28 -1.96
C VAL A 162 -9.56 -8.58 -2.21
N CYS A 163 -8.31 -8.64 -1.76
CA CYS A 163 -7.52 -9.86 -1.76
C CYS A 163 -7.94 -10.75 -0.58
N ASN A 164 -8.21 -12.02 -0.85
CA ASN A 164 -8.39 -13.04 0.17
C ASN A 164 -7.26 -14.07 0.12
N TYR A 165 -6.96 -14.68 1.28
CA TYR A 165 -5.78 -15.48 1.46
C TYR A 165 -6.08 -16.98 1.45
N ILE A 166 -6.23 -17.60 2.60
CA ILE A 166 -6.36 -19.07 2.74
C ILE A 166 -7.54 -19.49 3.60
N GLU A 167 -8.01 -20.72 3.38
CA GLU A 167 -9.05 -21.36 4.20
C GLU A 167 -8.43 -21.95 5.47
N TRP A 168 -7.93 -21.07 6.36
CA TRP A 168 -7.39 -21.46 7.66
C TRP A 168 -8.40 -21.12 8.77
N SER A 169 -8.45 -21.96 9.79
CA SER A 169 -9.16 -21.70 11.05
C SER A 169 -8.47 -22.38 12.23
N PRO A 170 -8.78 -22.01 13.48
CA PRO A 170 -8.28 -22.72 14.66
C PRO A 170 -8.57 -24.22 14.64
N GLU A 171 -9.68 -24.63 14.01
CA GLU A 171 -10.13 -26.04 13.94
C GLU A 171 -9.31 -26.87 12.96
N ASN A 172 -8.76 -26.27 11.92
CA ASN A 172 -7.90 -26.96 10.94
C ASN A 172 -6.42 -26.64 11.11
N ASN A 173 -6.03 -25.97 12.22
CA ASN A 173 -4.64 -25.66 12.53
C ASN A 173 -3.87 -26.96 12.80
N ILE A 174 -2.78 -27.18 12.08
CA ILE A 174 -1.94 -28.39 12.19
C ILE A 174 -0.60 -28.07 12.86
N TRP A 175 0.10 -29.12 13.27
CA TRP A 175 1.47 -28.99 13.78
C TRP A 175 2.46 -28.88 12.63
N CYS A 176 3.31 -27.85 12.65
CA CYS A 176 4.43 -27.70 11.74
C CYS A 176 5.74 -27.45 12.52
N GLY A 177 6.88 -27.75 11.89
CA GLY A 177 8.18 -27.74 12.54
C GLY A 177 8.54 -29.08 13.21
N GLU A 178 9.62 -29.09 13.99
CA GLU A 178 10.10 -30.29 14.65
C GLU A 178 9.38 -30.58 15.97
N HIS A 179 9.18 -31.85 16.30
CA HIS A 179 8.53 -32.27 17.55
C HIS A 179 9.51 -32.23 18.74
N ARG A 180 10.04 -31.03 19.04
CA ARG A 180 10.86 -30.76 20.22
C ARG A 180 10.57 -29.34 20.77
N PRO A 181 10.87 -29.08 22.06
CA PRO A 181 10.58 -27.77 22.67
C PRO A 181 11.19 -26.61 21.89
N GLY A 182 10.36 -25.59 21.60
CA GLY A 182 10.77 -24.36 20.89
C GLY A 182 10.76 -24.46 19.34
N TYR A 183 10.61 -25.65 18.77
CA TYR A 183 10.68 -25.90 17.33
C TYR A 183 9.30 -25.99 16.64
N ARG A 184 8.21 -25.74 17.34
CA ARG A 184 6.92 -25.57 16.65
C ARG A 184 6.98 -24.28 15.81
N ALA A 185 6.65 -24.39 14.54
CA ALA A 185 6.68 -23.30 13.58
C ALA A 185 5.28 -23.01 13.02
N TYR A 186 5.10 -21.87 12.43
CA TYR A 186 3.93 -21.58 11.59
C TYR A 186 4.00 -22.46 10.34
N CYS A 187 2.83 -22.89 9.86
CA CYS A 187 2.76 -23.79 8.71
C CYS A 187 3.00 -23.04 7.39
N HIS A 188 3.41 -23.76 6.37
CA HIS A 188 3.49 -23.24 5.01
C HIS A 188 2.08 -23.10 4.42
N PRO A 189 1.78 -22.05 3.64
CA PRO A 189 0.45 -21.79 3.09
C PRO A 189 -0.06 -22.88 2.14
N ASP A 190 0.81 -23.72 1.60
CA ASP A 190 0.42 -24.86 0.74
C ASP A 190 -0.34 -25.97 1.49
N ASN A 191 -0.37 -25.91 2.81
CA ASN A 191 -1.22 -26.80 3.62
C ASN A 191 -2.70 -26.40 3.59
N TYR A 192 -3.03 -25.25 3.02
CA TYR A 192 -4.38 -24.69 3.01
C TYR A 192 -4.77 -24.27 1.59
N ARG A 193 -6.06 -24.37 1.28
CA ARG A 193 -6.61 -23.87 0.01
C ARG A 193 -6.64 -22.35 0.01
N GLY A 194 -6.44 -21.76 -1.16
CA GLY A 194 -6.65 -20.33 -1.36
C GLY A 194 -8.12 -19.92 -1.31
N GLN A 195 -8.37 -18.66 -1.09
CA GLN A 195 -9.70 -18.05 -1.13
C GLN A 195 -9.87 -17.19 -2.39
N ARG A 196 -11.12 -16.83 -2.70
CA ARG A 196 -11.46 -16.07 -3.90
C ARG A 196 -11.16 -14.59 -3.74
N ILE A 197 -10.52 -13.97 -4.75
CA ILE A 197 -10.45 -12.52 -4.88
C ILE A 197 -11.86 -11.95 -5.08
N LYS A 198 -12.15 -10.82 -4.44
CA LYS A 198 -13.45 -10.14 -4.53
C LYS A 198 -13.32 -8.84 -5.33
N LEU A 199 -14.33 -8.57 -6.14
CA LEU A 199 -14.59 -7.26 -6.74
C LEU A 199 -16.04 -6.87 -6.44
N TYR A 200 -16.21 -5.73 -5.80
CA TYR A 200 -17.49 -5.16 -5.43
C TYR A 200 -17.75 -3.91 -6.27
N HIS A 201 -18.82 -3.92 -7.05
CA HIS A 201 -19.29 -2.78 -7.83
C HIS A 201 -20.13 -1.84 -6.95
N ASN A 202 -19.85 -0.55 -6.99
CA ASN A 202 -20.56 0.49 -6.27
C ASN A 202 -21.91 0.80 -6.94
N ASN A 203 -23.01 0.67 -6.21
CA ASN A 203 -24.36 0.90 -6.75
C ASN A 203 -24.79 2.38 -6.67
N HIS A 204 -23.93 3.31 -6.26
CA HIS A 204 -24.18 4.77 -6.10
C HIS A 204 -25.22 5.13 -5.03
N ASP A 205 -25.59 4.21 -4.17
CA ASP A 205 -26.57 4.39 -3.10
C ASP A 205 -26.05 4.02 -1.70
N GLY A 206 -24.71 3.90 -1.61
CA GLY A 206 -24.00 3.45 -0.41
C GLY A 206 -23.97 1.93 -0.25
N THR A 207 -24.38 1.17 -1.27
CA THR A 207 -24.30 -0.29 -1.30
C THR A 207 -23.42 -0.78 -2.43
N PHE A 208 -22.96 -2.02 -2.33
CA PHE A 208 -22.12 -2.67 -3.33
C PHE A 208 -22.69 -4.01 -3.76
N THR A 209 -22.40 -4.41 -4.99
CA THR A 209 -22.74 -5.72 -5.54
C THR A 209 -21.48 -6.54 -5.78
N ASP A 210 -21.39 -7.76 -5.24
CA ASP A 210 -20.31 -8.70 -5.55
C ASP A 210 -20.38 -9.14 -7.02
N VAL A 211 -19.45 -8.63 -7.83
CA VAL A 211 -19.32 -8.94 -9.26
C VAL A 211 -18.11 -9.83 -9.56
N SER A 212 -17.48 -10.39 -8.55
CA SER A 212 -16.21 -11.14 -8.65
C SER A 212 -16.22 -12.20 -9.75
N GLN A 213 -17.28 -13.03 -9.80
CA GLN A 213 -17.42 -14.08 -10.81
C GLN A 213 -17.71 -13.51 -12.19
N LYS A 214 -18.63 -12.54 -12.27
CA LYS A 214 -19.07 -11.92 -13.53
C LYS A 214 -17.93 -11.17 -14.19
N SER A 215 -17.12 -10.46 -13.40
CA SER A 215 -15.99 -9.68 -13.88
C SER A 215 -14.80 -10.51 -14.34
N GLY A 216 -14.70 -11.78 -13.93
CA GLY A 216 -13.54 -12.64 -14.21
C GLY A 216 -12.38 -12.50 -13.23
N VAL A 217 -12.44 -11.55 -12.28
CA VAL A 217 -11.41 -11.36 -11.24
C VAL A 217 -11.49 -12.44 -10.16
N GLY A 218 -12.69 -12.99 -9.95
CA GLY A 218 -12.97 -13.94 -8.89
C GLY A 218 -12.38 -15.33 -9.11
N ILE A 219 -11.06 -15.45 -9.21
CA ILE A 219 -10.36 -16.74 -9.26
C ILE A 219 -10.67 -17.54 -7.98
N PRO A 220 -11.11 -18.81 -8.08
CA PRO A 220 -11.60 -19.59 -6.94
C PRO A 220 -10.56 -19.88 -5.88
N GLU A 221 -9.30 -20.00 -6.27
CA GLU A 221 -8.19 -20.33 -5.39
C GLU A 221 -7.06 -19.33 -5.62
N ALA A 222 -7.02 -18.29 -4.80
CA ALA A 222 -5.96 -17.30 -4.75
C ALA A 222 -5.34 -17.28 -3.36
N LYS A 223 -4.13 -16.75 -3.23
CA LYS A 223 -3.47 -16.48 -1.95
C LYS A 223 -3.01 -15.03 -1.93
N GLY A 224 -3.96 -14.11 -2.20
CA GLY A 224 -3.68 -12.70 -2.40
C GLY A 224 -3.11 -12.01 -1.16
N MET A 225 -2.04 -11.24 -1.36
CA MET A 225 -1.36 -10.46 -0.33
C MET A 225 -1.38 -8.98 -0.59
N GLY A 226 -0.82 -8.53 -1.68
CA GLY A 226 -0.82 -7.14 -2.10
C GLY A 226 -1.64 -6.92 -3.37
N VAL A 227 -2.14 -5.72 -3.57
CA VAL A 227 -2.88 -5.31 -4.77
C VAL A 227 -2.51 -3.89 -5.16
N VAL A 228 -2.32 -3.67 -6.45
CA VAL A 228 -2.16 -2.35 -7.05
C VAL A 228 -3.03 -2.26 -8.29
N THR A 229 -3.67 -1.10 -8.50
CA THR A 229 -4.46 -0.82 -9.69
C THR A 229 -3.79 0.29 -10.49
N ALA A 230 -3.51 0.04 -11.75
CA ALA A 230 -2.89 0.99 -12.68
C ALA A 230 -3.22 0.60 -14.13
N ASP A 231 -3.01 1.53 -15.06
CA ASP A 231 -3.14 1.27 -16.50
C ASP A 231 -1.86 0.64 -17.05
N PHE A 232 -1.78 -0.68 -17.04
CA PHE A 232 -0.57 -1.42 -17.45
C PHE A 232 -0.40 -1.55 -18.97
N ASN A 233 -1.44 -1.27 -19.74
CA ASN A 233 -1.41 -1.35 -21.21
C ASN A 233 -1.58 0.00 -21.90
N ASN A 234 -1.61 1.11 -21.14
CA ASN A 234 -1.77 2.48 -21.62
C ASN A 234 -3.03 2.70 -22.51
N ASP A 235 -4.13 1.98 -22.19
CA ASP A 235 -5.40 2.15 -22.91
C ASP A 235 -6.37 3.13 -22.22
N GLY A 236 -5.97 3.65 -21.07
CA GLY A 236 -6.72 4.62 -20.26
C GLY A 236 -7.73 3.97 -19.30
N TRP A 237 -7.71 2.66 -19.10
CA TRP A 237 -8.57 1.93 -18.17
C TRP A 237 -7.73 1.28 -17.07
N PRO A 238 -8.17 1.33 -15.81
CA PRO A 238 -7.39 0.72 -14.75
C PRO A 238 -7.47 -0.81 -14.81
N ASP A 239 -6.30 -1.44 -14.71
CA ASP A 239 -6.09 -2.86 -14.58
C ASP A 239 -5.80 -3.23 -13.12
N ILE A 240 -5.70 -4.53 -12.81
CA ILE A 240 -5.46 -5.01 -11.44
C ILE A 240 -4.26 -5.97 -11.45
N ALA A 241 -3.23 -5.68 -10.66
CA ALA A 241 -2.14 -6.60 -10.38
C ALA A 241 -2.16 -7.04 -8.91
N ILE A 242 -1.99 -8.35 -8.65
CA ILE A 242 -2.04 -8.96 -7.32
C ILE A 242 -0.83 -9.86 -7.10
N SER A 243 -0.10 -9.63 -6.02
CA SER A 243 0.91 -10.57 -5.52
C SER A 243 0.24 -11.68 -4.71
N ASN A 244 0.67 -12.91 -4.93
CA ASN A 244 0.15 -14.09 -4.24
C ASN A 244 1.27 -14.84 -3.52
N ASP A 245 0.97 -15.34 -2.33
CA ASP A 245 1.91 -16.15 -1.54
C ASP A 245 1.94 -17.60 -2.04
N THR A 246 3.09 -18.04 -2.61
CA THR A 246 3.30 -19.38 -3.15
C THR A 246 2.24 -19.82 -4.18
N TRP A 247 1.70 -18.87 -4.90
CA TRP A 247 0.68 -19.03 -5.95
C TRP A 247 1.00 -18.08 -7.12
N PRO A 248 0.52 -18.35 -8.35
CA PRO A 248 0.73 -17.42 -9.47
C PRO A 248 0.31 -15.99 -9.12
N ASN A 249 1.17 -15.01 -9.34
CA ASN A 249 0.75 -13.60 -9.27
C ASN A 249 -0.25 -13.32 -10.40
N PHE A 250 -1.20 -12.42 -10.17
CA PHE A 250 -2.22 -12.10 -11.15
C PHE A 250 -2.01 -10.74 -11.80
N LEU A 251 -2.31 -10.70 -13.11
CA LEU A 251 -2.52 -9.48 -13.88
C LEU A 251 -3.84 -9.61 -14.65
N PHE A 252 -4.79 -8.77 -14.31
CA PHE A 252 -6.11 -8.70 -14.91
C PHE A 252 -6.22 -7.43 -15.74
N ILE A 253 -6.33 -7.57 -17.06
CA ILE A 253 -6.50 -6.46 -18.01
C ILE A 253 -7.98 -6.16 -18.22
N ASN A 254 -8.37 -4.92 -18.00
CA ASN A 254 -9.72 -4.41 -18.17
C ASN A 254 -10.18 -4.54 -19.64
N GLN A 255 -11.38 -5.07 -19.87
CA GLN A 255 -11.91 -5.27 -21.21
C GLN A 255 -12.92 -4.17 -21.63
N HIS A 256 -13.08 -3.12 -20.82
CA HIS A 256 -13.97 -1.98 -21.06
C HIS A 256 -15.47 -2.30 -21.09
N ASP A 257 -15.86 -3.50 -20.66
CA ASP A 257 -17.23 -4.00 -20.64
C ASP A 257 -17.68 -4.51 -19.27
N GLY A 258 -16.93 -4.13 -18.22
CA GLY A 258 -17.14 -4.58 -16.84
C GLY A 258 -16.50 -5.94 -16.54
N THR A 259 -15.69 -6.47 -17.47
CA THR A 259 -14.94 -7.71 -17.28
C THR A 259 -13.44 -7.50 -17.39
N PHE A 260 -12.68 -8.47 -16.88
CA PHE A 260 -11.23 -8.49 -16.93
C PHE A 260 -10.75 -9.79 -17.57
N LYS A 261 -9.65 -9.68 -18.32
CA LYS A 261 -8.95 -10.83 -18.89
C LYS A 261 -7.73 -11.14 -18.01
N ASP A 262 -7.66 -12.36 -17.51
CA ASP A 262 -6.46 -12.88 -16.86
C ASP A 262 -5.35 -13.09 -17.89
N VAL A 263 -4.28 -12.33 -17.79
CA VAL A 263 -3.08 -12.42 -18.64
C VAL A 263 -1.84 -12.81 -17.84
N SER A 264 -1.98 -13.25 -16.60
CA SER A 264 -0.91 -13.50 -15.64
C SER A 264 0.25 -14.32 -16.22
N PHE A 265 -0.05 -15.44 -16.87
CA PHE A 265 0.97 -16.31 -17.47
C PHE A 265 1.57 -15.73 -18.77
N ILE A 266 0.74 -15.13 -19.62
CA ILE A 266 1.19 -14.54 -20.88
C ILE A 266 2.05 -13.31 -20.62
N SER A 267 1.71 -12.53 -19.59
CA SER A 267 2.46 -11.33 -19.23
C SER A 267 3.84 -11.63 -18.64
N GLY A 268 4.06 -12.83 -18.11
CA GLY A 268 5.34 -13.22 -17.50
C GLY A 268 5.46 -12.95 -16.00
N ILE A 269 4.46 -12.35 -15.33
CA ILE A 269 4.56 -12.05 -13.89
C ILE A 269 4.08 -13.19 -12.98
N ALA A 270 3.42 -14.21 -13.52
CA ALA A 270 2.80 -15.29 -12.75
C ALA A 270 3.79 -16.15 -11.96
N ALA A 271 5.01 -16.29 -12.46
CA ALA A 271 6.05 -17.14 -11.90
C ALA A 271 7.43 -16.56 -12.16
N SER A 272 8.42 -17.00 -11.38
CA SER A 272 9.82 -16.71 -11.65
C SER A 272 10.31 -17.36 -12.97
N ALA A 273 11.48 -16.96 -13.45
CA ALA A 273 12.05 -17.46 -14.71
C ALA A 273 12.28 -18.99 -14.74
N ASP A 274 12.43 -19.62 -13.56
CA ASP A 274 12.53 -21.09 -13.40
C ASP A 274 11.17 -21.77 -13.13
N GLY A 275 10.07 -21.03 -13.29
CA GLY A 275 8.71 -21.55 -13.21
C GLY A 275 8.18 -21.78 -11.81
N LYS A 276 8.80 -21.18 -10.79
CA LYS A 276 8.33 -21.26 -9.40
C LYS A 276 7.31 -20.18 -9.09
N TYR A 277 6.34 -20.55 -8.26
CA TYR A 277 5.45 -19.59 -7.61
C TYR A 277 6.10 -19.17 -6.29
N GLU A 278 6.61 -17.95 -6.25
CA GLU A 278 7.29 -17.41 -5.08
C GLU A 278 6.28 -16.80 -4.11
N ALA A 279 6.70 -16.56 -2.87
CA ALA A 279 5.87 -15.99 -1.81
C ALA A 279 5.74 -14.48 -1.97
N GLY A 280 4.96 -14.04 -2.96
CA GLY A 280 4.71 -12.63 -3.24
C GLY A 280 3.89 -11.97 -2.12
N MET A 281 4.43 -10.88 -1.56
CA MET A 281 3.85 -10.14 -0.43
C MET A 281 3.39 -8.75 -0.84
N GLY A 282 4.20 -7.73 -0.63
CA GLY A 282 3.92 -6.36 -1.07
C GLY A 282 4.10 -6.18 -2.57
N ILE A 283 3.31 -5.28 -3.16
CA ILE A 283 3.35 -4.94 -4.58
C ILE A 283 3.18 -3.43 -4.75
N ASP A 284 3.91 -2.85 -5.69
CA ASP A 284 3.68 -1.47 -6.15
C ASP A 284 4.08 -1.33 -7.63
N ALA A 285 3.60 -0.25 -8.26
CA ALA A 285 3.87 0.04 -9.67
C ALA A 285 4.30 1.50 -9.86
N ALA A 286 5.28 1.72 -10.74
CA ALA A 286 5.73 3.05 -11.15
C ALA A 286 6.46 2.97 -12.50
N ASP A 287 6.54 4.08 -13.21
CA ASP A 287 7.43 4.28 -14.35
C ASP A 287 8.87 4.49 -13.84
N VAL A 288 9.65 3.41 -13.75
CA VAL A 288 10.99 3.47 -13.11
C VAL A 288 12.09 3.93 -14.06
N ASP A 289 11.86 3.93 -15.36
CA ASP A 289 12.87 4.28 -16.35
C ASP A 289 12.53 5.50 -17.23
N GLY A 290 11.35 6.08 -17.03
CA GLY A 290 10.90 7.31 -17.67
C GLY A 290 10.36 7.11 -19.08
N ASP A 291 9.89 5.91 -19.40
CA ASP A 291 9.33 5.58 -20.71
C ASP A 291 7.80 5.77 -20.80
N GLY A 292 7.15 6.04 -19.65
CA GLY A 292 5.71 6.31 -19.56
C GLY A 292 4.84 5.07 -19.38
N TRP A 293 5.44 3.91 -19.07
CA TRP A 293 4.74 2.66 -18.78
C TRP A 293 4.98 2.22 -17.35
N MET A 294 3.97 1.62 -16.72
CA MET A 294 4.08 1.18 -15.34
C MET A 294 4.80 -0.16 -15.24
N ASP A 295 5.93 -0.18 -14.53
CA ASP A 295 6.65 -1.37 -14.10
C ASP A 295 6.11 -1.86 -12.76
N ILE A 296 6.37 -3.13 -12.41
CA ILE A 296 5.84 -3.77 -11.20
C ILE A 296 7.00 -4.24 -10.31
N TYR A 297 6.96 -3.89 -9.02
CA TYR A 297 7.84 -4.45 -8.01
C TYR A 297 7.06 -5.31 -7.03
N ILE A 298 7.56 -6.55 -6.77
CA ILE A 298 6.96 -7.49 -5.82
C ILE A 298 8.04 -7.95 -4.84
N THR A 299 7.74 -7.87 -3.54
CA THR A 299 8.59 -8.42 -2.48
C THR A 299 8.31 -9.90 -2.27
N HIS A 300 9.35 -10.65 -1.90
CA HIS A 300 9.27 -12.08 -1.61
C HIS A 300 9.96 -12.40 -0.28
N LEU A 301 9.70 -13.61 0.24
CA LEU A 301 10.29 -14.06 1.49
C LEU A 301 11.77 -14.45 1.33
N ASP A 302 12.43 -14.74 2.46
CA ASP A 302 13.83 -15.20 2.51
C ASP A 302 14.06 -16.41 1.58
N PHE A 303 15.26 -16.46 0.98
CA PHE A 303 15.69 -17.41 -0.07
C PHE A 303 15.01 -17.27 -1.43
N GLU A 304 14.19 -16.24 -1.61
CA GLU A 304 13.62 -15.83 -2.89
C GLU A 304 14.12 -14.44 -3.27
N LEU A 305 13.93 -14.03 -4.52
CA LEU A 305 14.33 -12.70 -4.98
C LEU A 305 13.14 -11.76 -5.01
N ASP A 306 13.29 -10.59 -4.43
CA ASP A 306 12.37 -9.49 -4.75
C ASP A 306 12.48 -9.17 -6.24
N ARG A 307 11.35 -9.03 -6.94
CA ARG A 307 11.30 -8.94 -8.40
C ARG A 307 10.91 -7.56 -8.88
N LEU A 308 11.68 -7.03 -9.83
CA LEU A 308 11.29 -5.90 -10.66
C LEU A 308 10.97 -6.39 -12.07
N TYR A 309 9.73 -6.18 -12.47
CA TYR A 309 9.21 -6.54 -13.79
C TYR A 309 9.09 -5.28 -14.64
N HIS A 310 9.89 -5.18 -15.70
CA HIS A 310 9.83 -4.09 -16.66
C HIS A 310 8.75 -4.34 -17.72
N ASN A 311 7.93 -3.34 -18.01
CA ASN A 311 6.85 -3.40 -18.98
C ASN A 311 7.38 -3.27 -20.41
N ASN A 312 7.18 -4.28 -21.25
CA ASN A 312 7.70 -4.31 -22.62
C ASN A 312 6.79 -3.59 -23.64
N HIS A 313 5.72 -2.91 -23.22
CA HIS A 313 4.75 -2.18 -24.07
C HIS A 313 3.90 -3.06 -25.01
N ASP A 314 3.94 -4.37 -24.87
CA ASP A 314 3.23 -5.34 -25.71
C ASP A 314 2.33 -6.29 -24.90
N GLY A 315 2.12 -5.96 -23.61
CA GLY A 315 1.35 -6.76 -22.65
C GLY A 315 2.18 -7.83 -21.94
N THR A 316 3.51 -7.82 -22.14
CA THR A 316 4.46 -8.69 -21.42
C THR A 316 5.40 -7.89 -20.54
N PHE A 317 6.01 -8.57 -19.58
CA PHE A 317 6.97 -8.01 -18.65
C PHE A 317 8.22 -8.87 -18.58
N ASP A 318 9.38 -8.23 -18.53
CA ASP A 318 10.66 -8.89 -18.30
C ASP A 318 11.09 -8.75 -16.85
N ASP A 319 11.52 -9.85 -16.22
CA ASP A 319 12.22 -9.81 -14.94
C ASP A 319 13.61 -9.18 -15.13
N VAL A 320 13.75 -7.94 -14.67
CA VAL A 320 15.00 -7.18 -14.79
C VAL A 320 15.77 -7.08 -13.48
N THR A 321 15.44 -7.88 -12.48
CA THR A 321 15.97 -7.83 -11.11
C THR A 321 17.49 -7.79 -11.04
N TYR A 322 18.17 -8.63 -11.82
CA TYR A 322 19.63 -8.60 -11.88
C TYR A 322 20.17 -7.43 -12.72
N GLN A 323 19.53 -7.14 -13.84
CA GLN A 323 19.96 -6.10 -14.77
C GLN A 323 19.79 -4.70 -14.18
N CYS A 324 18.79 -4.49 -13.33
CA CYS A 324 18.52 -3.20 -12.70
C CYS A 324 19.42 -2.89 -11.49
N GLY A 325 20.12 -3.89 -10.93
CA GLY A 325 21.04 -3.71 -9.80
C GLY A 325 20.49 -4.11 -8.42
N ILE A 326 19.24 -4.57 -8.33
CA ILE A 326 18.65 -5.13 -7.10
C ILE A 326 19.30 -6.48 -6.78
N GLY A 327 19.30 -7.41 -7.74
CA GLY A 327 19.98 -8.71 -7.65
C GLY A 327 19.68 -9.47 -6.37
N ASN A 328 20.71 -10.03 -5.76
CA ASN A 328 20.61 -10.80 -4.51
C ASN A 328 20.62 -9.93 -3.23
N SER A 329 20.35 -8.63 -3.34
CA SER A 329 20.51 -7.69 -2.23
C SER A 329 19.64 -7.99 -1.00
N ALA A 330 18.54 -8.73 -1.19
CA ALA A 330 17.58 -9.09 -0.16
C ALA A 330 17.43 -10.61 0.05
N ILE A 331 18.22 -11.46 -0.56
CA ILE A 331 18.03 -12.94 -0.58
C ILE A 331 17.90 -13.60 0.80
N PHE A 332 18.43 -13.01 1.86
CA PHE A 332 18.33 -13.50 3.25
C PHE A 332 17.38 -12.63 4.08
N LEU A 333 16.56 -11.81 3.46
CA LEU A 333 15.55 -10.98 4.11
C LEU A 333 14.17 -11.39 3.61
N SER A 334 13.21 -11.38 4.52
CA SER A 334 11.82 -11.61 4.18
C SER A 334 11.18 -10.27 3.82
N GLY A 335 11.12 -9.95 2.52
CA GLY A 335 10.46 -8.76 2.02
C GLY A 335 8.95 -8.82 2.24
N VAL A 336 8.39 -7.88 3.01
CA VAL A 336 6.96 -7.87 3.33
C VAL A 336 6.22 -6.77 2.60
N ALA A 337 6.68 -5.55 2.72
CA ALA A 337 6.03 -4.38 2.14
C ALA A 337 7.02 -3.56 1.35
N ALA A 338 6.57 -2.98 0.24
CA ALA A 338 7.38 -2.03 -0.52
C ALA A 338 6.50 -0.96 -1.15
N VAL A 339 7.07 0.23 -1.32
CA VAL A 339 6.46 1.34 -2.04
C VAL A 339 7.51 2.00 -2.95
N PHE A 340 7.05 2.51 -4.08
CA PHE A 340 7.82 3.46 -4.87
C PHE A 340 7.62 4.87 -4.30
N ALA A 341 8.74 5.55 -4.04
CA ALA A 341 8.74 6.92 -3.54
C ALA A 341 10.03 7.63 -3.94
N ASP A 342 9.95 8.83 -4.46
CA ASP A 342 11.12 9.67 -4.74
C ASP A 342 11.55 10.38 -3.44
N TYR A 343 12.32 9.66 -2.59
CA TYR A 343 12.66 10.13 -1.24
C TYR A 343 13.68 11.27 -1.22
N ASP A 344 14.47 11.43 -2.27
CA ASP A 344 15.47 12.50 -2.38
C ASP A 344 15.11 13.57 -3.41
N ASN A 345 13.90 13.52 -3.94
CA ASN A 345 13.33 14.48 -4.89
C ASN A 345 14.19 14.68 -6.16
N ASP A 346 14.88 13.65 -6.63
CA ASP A 346 15.71 13.75 -7.84
C ASP A 346 14.91 13.55 -9.14
N GLY A 347 13.67 13.10 -9.04
CA GLY A 347 12.72 12.91 -10.13
C GLY A 347 12.58 11.45 -10.58
N TRP A 348 13.21 10.51 -9.87
CA TRP A 348 13.14 9.08 -10.16
C TRP A 348 12.51 8.33 -8.97
N PRO A 349 11.55 7.44 -9.19
CA PRO A 349 10.97 6.66 -8.11
C PRO A 349 11.98 5.65 -7.56
N ASP A 350 12.23 5.73 -6.24
CA ASP A 350 13.06 4.80 -5.48
C ASP A 350 12.19 3.70 -4.87
N ILE A 351 12.82 2.62 -4.37
CA ILE A 351 12.11 1.54 -3.68
C ILE A 351 12.45 1.58 -2.19
N MET A 352 11.43 1.86 -1.36
CA MET A 352 11.48 1.61 0.07
C MET A 352 10.86 0.25 0.38
N GLN A 353 11.60 -0.60 1.12
CA GLN A 353 11.15 -1.94 1.49
C GLN A 353 11.30 -2.20 2.97
N VAL A 354 10.28 -2.81 3.54
CA VAL A 354 10.24 -3.25 4.94
C VAL A 354 10.30 -4.77 4.99
N ASN A 355 11.15 -5.28 5.88
CA ASN A 355 11.44 -6.70 6.03
C ASN A 355 11.11 -7.21 7.43
N GLY A 356 10.95 -8.53 7.55
CA GLY A 356 10.73 -9.20 8.82
C GLY A 356 10.22 -10.61 8.63
N SER A 357 10.98 -11.61 9.13
CA SER A 357 10.62 -13.02 8.93
C SER A 357 9.21 -13.36 9.43
N MET A 358 8.53 -14.23 8.71
CA MET A 358 7.24 -14.77 9.13
C MET A 358 7.38 -15.72 10.33
N LEU A 359 8.53 -16.37 10.49
CA LEU A 359 8.83 -17.29 11.58
C LEU A 359 9.55 -16.56 12.72
N ASP A 360 8.91 -16.43 13.88
CA ASP A 360 9.50 -15.80 15.05
C ASP A 360 10.65 -16.61 15.68
N ASN A 361 10.82 -17.86 15.30
CA ASN A 361 11.89 -18.77 15.69
C ASN A 361 12.78 -19.19 14.50
N ILE A 362 12.84 -18.40 13.44
CA ILE A 362 13.59 -18.71 12.21
C ILE A 362 15.06 -19.08 12.46
N ASN A 363 15.69 -18.42 13.42
CA ASN A 363 17.09 -18.66 13.80
C ASN A 363 17.38 -20.08 14.32
N LEU A 364 16.34 -20.86 14.66
CA LEU A 364 16.49 -22.29 15.02
C LEU A 364 16.59 -23.17 13.78
N TYR A 365 16.21 -22.68 12.61
CA TYR A 365 16.21 -23.38 11.33
C TYR A 365 17.29 -22.87 10.40
N HIS A 366 17.50 -21.54 10.37
CA HIS A 366 18.44 -20.84 9.49
C HIS A 366 19.23 -19.82 10.29
N THR A 367 20.55 -19.95 10.31
CA THR A 367 21.42 -19.06 11.09
C THR A 367 21.69 -17.73 10.38
N GLU A 368 21.47 -17.69 9.09
CA GLU A 368 21.65 -16.52 8.20
C GLU A 368 20.46 -15.56 8.16
N VAL A 369 19.30 -16.00 8.65
CA VAL A 369 18.05 -15.22 8.67
C VAL A 369 17.70 -14.79 10.09
N MET A 370 17.26 -13.57 10.26
CA MET A 370 16.85 -12.99 11.55
C MET A 370 15.34 -12.77 11.56
N TYR A 371 14.71 -12.82 12.75
CA TYR A 371 13.31 -12.47 12.90
C TYR A 371 13.04 -10.98 12.67
N LYS A 372 13.87 -10.11 13.29
CA LYS A 372 13.86 -8.67 13.04
C LYS A 372 14.92 -8.34 12.00
N GLU A 373 14.53 -7.64 10.97
CA GLU A 373 15.37 -7.37 9.81
C GLU A 373 15.48 -5.87 9.52
N PRO A 374 16.59 -5.41 8.92
CA PRO A 374 16.75 -4.02 8.53
C PRO A 374 15.86 -3.70 7.31
N LYS A 375 15.44 -2.46 7.21
CA LYS A 375 14.78 -1.92 6.01
C LYS A 375 15.76 -1.79 4.86
N LEU A 376 15.23 -1.81 3.64
CA LEU A 376 16.01 -1.57 2.42
C LEU A 376 15.55 -0.28 1.75
N MET A 377 16.50 0.45 1.20
CA MET A 377 16.28 1.52 0.25
C MET A 377 17.13 1.25 -0.99
N PHE A 378 16.49 1.17 -2.14
CA PHE A 378 17.14 1.12 -3.43
C PHE A 378 16.89 2.45 -4.13
N ARG A 379 17.95 3.25 -4.23
CA ARG A 379 17.93 4.51 -4.96
C ARG A 379 17.95 4.26 -6.46
N ASN A 380 17.02 4.85 -7.18
CA ASN A 380 17.01 4.84 -8.64
C ASN A 380 18.04 5.87 -9.16
N LEU A 381 18.99 5.38 -9.92
CA LEU A 381 20.04 6.20 -10.55
C LEU A 381 19.62 6.76 -11.91
N GLY A 382 18.35 6.60 -12.25
CA GLY A 382 17.75 6.89 -13.53
C GLY A 382 17.71 5.70 -14.47
N ARG A 383 16.68 5.67 -15.33
CA ARG A 383 16.46 4.62 -16.34
C ARG A 383 16.40 3.21 -15.76
N GLY A 384 15.70 3.03 -14.64
CA GLY A 384 15.49 1.72 -14.02
C GLY A 384 16.76 1.06 -13.48
N LYS A 385 17.79 1.84 -13.10
CA LYS A 385 19.02 1.35 -12.47
C LYS A 385 19.05 1.73 -11.00
N PHE A 386 19.21 0.75 -10.13
CA PHE A 386 19.12 0.91 -8.70
C PHE A 386 20.44 0.65 -7.98
N SER A 387 20.63 1.33 -6.87
CA SER A 387 21.73 1.12 -5.92
C SER A 387 21.19 1.03 -4.50
N LYS A 388 21.62 0.03 -3.74
CA LYS A 388 21.26 -0.12 -2.33
C LYS A 388 21.98 0.92 -1.48
N VAL A 389 21.23 1.84 -0.87
CA VAL A 389 21.75 2.98 -0.09
C VAL A 389 21.32 2.98 1.38
N SER A 390 20.69 1.90 1.86
CA SER A 390 20.09 1.82 3.20
C SER A 390 21.01 2.30 4.33
N LYS A 391 22.31 1.99 4.26
CA LYS A 391 23.30 2.33 5.31
C LYS A 391 23.62 3.83 5.38
N GLU A 392 23.27 4.58 4.35
CA GLU A 392 23.55 6.01 4.23
C GLU A 392 22.43 6.87 4.85
N LEU A 393 21.28 6.24 5.20
CA LEU A 393 20.05 6.91 5.59
C LEU A 393 19.85 7.03 7.12
N GLY A 394 20.89 6.73 7.90
CA GLY A 394 20.90 6.93 9.34
C GLY A 394 20.56 5.70 10.18
N ALA A 395 20.78 5.81 11.49
CA ALA A 395 20.66 4.71 12.44
C ALA A 395 19.20 4.26 12.63
N ALA A 396 18.23 5.18 12.59
CA ALA A 396 16.81 4.88 12.70
C ALA A 396 16.35 4.01 11.51
N PHE A 397 16.79 4.34 10.31
CA PHE A 397 16.51 3.55 9.12
C PHE A 397 17.05 2.12 9.21
N MET A 398 18.26 1.96 9.74
CA MET A 398 18.93 0.66 9.86
C MET A 398 18.48 -0.17 11.06
N ARG A 399 17.60 0.35 11.95
CA ARG A 399 17.10 -0.42 13.10
C ARG A 399 16.33 -1.65 12.63
N PRO A 400 16.70 -2.88 13.04
CA PRO A 400 15.98 -4.07 12.64
C PRO A 400 14.60 -4.15 13.33
N VAL A 401 13.57 -4.46 12.56
CA VAL A 401 12.19 -4.62 13.02
C VAL A 401 11.54 -5.86 12.41
N ALA A 402 10.48 -6.37 13.01
CA ALA A 402 9.58 -7.33 12.38
C ALA A 402 8.51 -6.53 11.63
N GLY A 403 8.92 -5.90 10.53
CA GLY A 403 8.08 -4.97 9.80
C GLY A 403 6.95 -5.66 9.07
N ARG A 404 5.81 -4.95 8.91
CA ARG A 404 4.64 -5.43 8.18
C ARG A 404 4.08 -4.32 7.29
N GLY A 405 3.08 -3.58 7.74
CA GLY A 405 2.53 -2.47 6.96
C GLY A 405 3.54 -1.36 6.71
N LEU A 406 3.52 -0.78 5.52
CA LEU A 406 4.33 0.36 5.09
C LEU A 406 3.47 1.31 4.29
N ALA A 407 3.46 2.59 4.66
CA ALA A 407 2.79 3.66 3.94
C ALA A 407 3.72 4.87 3.78
N ALA A 408 3.81 5.40 2.56
CA ALA A 408 4.55 6.60 2.23
C ALA A 408 3.63 7.83 2.25
N GLY A 409 4.13 8.99 2.71
CA GLY A 409 3.37 10.25 2.70
C GLY A 409 4.17 11.40 3.29
N ASP A 410 3.91 12.61 2.82
CA ASP A 410 4.48 13.86 3.35
C ASP A 410 3.54 14.37 4.47
N PHE A 411 3.77 13.89 5.72
CA PHE A 411 2.83 14.17 6.82
C PHE A 411 3.03 15.54 7.47
N ASP A 412 4.16 16.16 7.26
CA ASP A 412 4.45 17.50 7.77
C ASP A 412 4.42 18.58 6.69
N ASN A 413 4.06 18.21 5.45
CA ASN A 413 3.89 19.06 4.29
C ASN A 413 5.15 19.88 3.96
N ASP A 414 6.33 19.32 4.21
CA ASP A 414 7.58 20.02 3.97
C ASP A 414 8.21 19.70 2.60
N GLY A 415 7.64 18.72 1.90
CA GLY A 415 7.93 18.37 0.51
C GLY A 415 8.91 17.24 0.35
N ASP A 416 9.18 16.47 1.38
CA ASP A 416 9.84 15.18 1.22
C ASP A 416 8.96 14.03 1.74
N ILE A 417 9.24 12.82 1.29
CA ILE A 417 8.41 11.67 1.59
C ILE A 417 8.88 10.97 2.85
N ASP A 418 7.96 10.83 3.79
CA ASP A 418 8.09 10.12 5.06
C ASP A 418 7.49 8.72 4.98
N PHE A 419 7.79 7.89 6.00
CA PHE A 419 7.29 6.53 6.05
C PHE A 419 6.68 6.19 7.41
N ALA A 420 5.45 5.68 7.40
CA ALA A 420 4.84 5.03 8.55
C ALA A 420 4.94 3.50 8.39
N ILE A 421 5.43 2.82 9.43
CA ILE A 421 5.64 1.38 9.42
C ILE A 421 4.96 0.76 10.63
N ASN A 422 4.03 -0.18 10.39
CA ASN A 422 3.50 -0.99 11.47
C ASN A 422 4.40 -2.21 11.73
N VAL A 423 4.73 -2.45 12.98
CA VAL A 423 5.71 -3.45 13.41
C VAL A 423 5.00 -4.53 14.22
N ARG A 424 5.14 -5.80 13.80
CA ARG A 424 4.52 -6.94 14.48
C ARG A 424 5.01 -7.06 15.92
N GLY A 425 4.08 -6.98 16.87
CA GLY A 425 4.34 -7.16 18.30
C GLY A 425 5.14 -6.03 18.94
N ASP A 426 5.25 -4.86 18.30
CA ASP A 426 6.04 -3.74 18.79
C ASP A 426 5.35 -2.40 18.48
N TYR A 427 5.99 -1.30 18.90
CA TYR A 427 5.59 0.05 18.51
C TYR A 427 5.86 0.27 17.02
N PRO A 428 5.01 1.05 16.31
CA PRO A 428 5.27 1.43 14.93
C PRO A 428 6.51 2.34 14.84
N GLU A 429 7.02 2.51 13.63
CA GLU A 429 8.00 3.55 13.31
C GLU A 429 7.32 4.66 12.52
N LEU A 430 7.61 5.91 12.86
CA LEU A 430 7.31 7.08 12.03
C LEU A 430 8.64 7.69 11.62
N LEU A 431 9.09 7.33 10.42
CA LEU A 431 10.36 7.75 9.88
C LEU A 431 10.17 9.05 9.09
N ARG A 432 10.53 10.17 9.73
CA ARG A 432 10.58 11.46 9.06
C ARG A 432 11.83 11.54 8.20
N ASN A 433 11.66 11.97 6.97
CA ASN A 433 12.74 12.32 6.07
C ASN A 433 13.36 13.66 6.47
N ASP A 434 14.66 13.72 6.63
CA ASP A 434 15.37 14.96 6.94
C ASP A 434 16.31 15.29 5.77
N GLY A 435 15.79 16.01 4.78
CA GLY A 435 16.60 16.60 3.71
C GLY A 435 16.32 16.15 2.27
N GLY A 436 15.28 15.39 2.00
CA GLY A 436 14.81 15.13 0.64
C GLY A 436 14.42 16.44 -0.07
N ASN A 437 13.79 17.35 0.67
CA ASN A 437 13.37 18.68 0.20
C ASN A 437 14.52 19.69 -0.02
N ALA A 438 15.79 19.27 0.05
CA ALA A 438 16.90 20.04 -0.48
C ALA A 438 16.85 20.16 -2.00
N ASN A 439 16.19 19.24 -2.68
CA ASN A 439 15.79 19.31 -4.07
C ASN A 439 14.39 19.95 -4.22
N ASN A 440 14.08 20.42 -5.43
CA ASN A 440 12.77 20.98 -5.72
C ASN A 440 11.74 19.88 -5.93
N TRP A 441 10.45 20.20 -5.71
CA TRP A 441 9.35 19.27 -5.75
C TRP A 441 8.01 19.92 -6.12
N LEU A 442 7.02 19.10 -6.42
CA LEU A 442 5.62 19.46 -6.54
C LEU A 442 4.76 18.30 -6.04
N THR A 443 3.76 18.59 -5.21
CA THR A 443 2.74 17.61 -4.84
C THR A 443 1.38 18.06 -5.36
N VAL A 444 0.63 17.15 -5.98
CA VAL A 444 -0.67 17.41 -6.61
C VAL A 444 -1.76 16.65 -5.87
N ASN A 445 -2.69 17.39 -5.28
CA ASN A 445 -3.93 16.87 -4.72
C ASN A 445 -5.02 16.97 -5.78
N LEU A 446 -5.65 15.84 -6.11
CA LEU A 446 -6.69 15.77 -7.15
C LEU A 446 -8.09 15.91 -6.54
N VAL A 447 -8.99 16.54 -7.29
CA VAL A 447 -10.42 16.64 -6.94
C VAL A 447 -11.25 16.37 -8.18
N GLY A 448 -11.76 15.15 -8.32
CA GLY A 448 -12.67 14.76 -9.40
C GLY A 448 -14.02 15.45 -9.31
N VAL A 449 -14.66 15.61 -10.46
CA VAL A 449 -16.02 16.19 -10.61
C VAL A 449 -16.93 15.25 -11.40
N LYS A 450 -16.49 14.78 -12.56
CA LYS A 450 -17.11 13.71 -13.33
C LYS A 450 -16.42 12.37 -13.08
N SER A 451 -15.14 12.43 -12.84
CA SER A 451 -14.35 11.34 -12.31
C SER A 451 -14.69 11.11 -10.85
N ASN A 452 -14.30 9.96 -10.29
CA ASN A 452 -14.37 9.71 -8.85
C ASN A 452 -13.64 10.85 -8.09
N ARG A 453 -14.09 11.12 -6.87
CA ARG A 453 -13.66 12.30 -6.10
C ARG A 453 -12.16 12.35 -5.87
N ASP A 454 -11.53 11.22 -5.64
CA ASP A 454 -10.09 11.11 -5.40
C ASP A 454 -9.25 11.20 -6.68
N GLY A 455 -9.89 11.16 -7.85
CA GLY A 455 -9.22 11.16 -9.14
C GLY A 455 -8.41 9.89 -9.42
N LEU A 456 -8.70 8.77 -8.75
CA LEU A 456 -8.02 7.49 -8.99
C LEU A 456 -8.18 7.06 -10.45
N GLY A 457 -7.08 6.63 -11.07
CA GLY A 457 -6.98 6.34 -12.50
C GLY A 457 -6.61 7.56 -13.36
N SER A 458 -6.36 8.73 -12.75
CA SER A 458 -5.82 9.88 -13.48
C SER A 458 -4.34 9.68 -13.80
N ILE A 459 -3.95 10.02 -15.01
CA ILE A 459 -2.56 9.99 -15.47
C ILE A 459 -2.04 11.42 -15.51
N LEU A 460 -0.94 11.69 -14.79
CA LEU A 460 -0.31 12.99 -14.70
C LEU A 460 1.02 12.95 -15.46
N LYS A 461 1.18 13.87 -16.43
CA LYS A 461 2.43 14.05 -17.17
C LYS A 461 3.00 15.43 -16.88
N LEU A 462 4.12 15.46 -16.17
CA LEU A 462 4.82 16.69 -15.81
C LEU A 462 6.07 16.83 -16.67
N THR A 463 6.26 18.02 -17.27
CA THR A 463 7.48 18.37 -18.01
C THR A 463 8.19 19.53 -17.33
N SER A 464 9.48 19.34 -17.01
CA SER A 464 10.33 20.31 -16.34
C SER A 464 11.71 20.32 -17.01
N GLU A 465 12.08 21.43 -17.63
CA GLU A 465 13.38 21.62 -18.29
C GLU A 465 13.79 20.45 -19.21
N SER A 466 12.86 20.00 -20.08
CA SER A 466 13.02 18.83 -20.99
C SER A 466 13.04 17.45 -20.32
N PHE A 467 12.87 17.35 -19.01
CA PHE A 467 12.66 16.09 -18.30
C PHE A 467 11.15 15.86 -18.11
N THR A 468 10.69 14.69 -18.51
CA THR A 468 9.27 14.33 -18.38
C THR A 468 9.11 13.18 -17.40
N GLN A 469 8.13 13.30 -16.53
CA GLN A 469 7.70 12.25 -15.60
C GLN A 469 6.24 11.92 -15.86
N VAL A 470 5.89 10.65 -15.78
CA VAL A 470 4.52 10.17 -15.81
C VAL A 470 4.22 9.49 -14.48
N GLN A 471 3.13 9.89 -13.86
CA GLN A 471 2.62 9.23 -12.65
C GLN A 471 1.12 8.98 -12.78
N GLU A 472 0.63 7.98 -12.09
CA GLU A 472 -0.78 7.63 -12.04
C GLU A 472 -1.31 7.70 -10.61
N ALA A 473 -2.52 8.23 -10.45
CA ALA A 473 -3.26 8.15 -9.21
C ALA A 473 -3.77 6.72 -9.03
N LYS A 474 -2.98 5.90 -8.33
CA LYS A 474 -3.21 4.46 -8.16
C LYS A 474 -4.13 4.17 -6.98
N GLY A 475 -4.96 3.13 -7.11
CA GLY A 475 -5.60 2.50 -5.97
C GLY A 475 -4.74 1.32 -5.46
N GLY A 476 -4.56 1.25 -4.15
CA GLY A 476 -3.75 0.21 -3.52
C GLY A 476 -2.25 0.33 -3.78
N THR A 477 -1.49 -0.14 -2.83
CA THR A 477 -0.01 -0.18 -2.88
C THR A 477 0.50 -0.95 -1.68
N SER A 478 1.75 -1.44 -1.73
CA SER A 478 2.43 -2.03 -0.58
C SER A 478 1.81 -3.35 -0.10
N TYR A 479 1.73 -3.52 1.21
CA TYR A 479 1.19 -4.68 1.92
C TYR A 479 0.21 -4.18 2.99
N MET A 480 -1.08 -4.50 2.81
CA MET A 480 -2.13 -4.19 3.78
C MET A 480 -2.24 -2.71 4.20
N SER A 481 -1.71 -1.77 3.42
CA SER A 481 -1.51 -0.38 3.83
C SER A 481 -1.98 0.61 2.77
N ALA A 482 -2.20 1.86 3.18
CA ALA A 482 -2.61 2.94 2.31
C ALA A 482 -1.64 4.11 2.41
N SER A 483 -0.96 4.44 1.30
CA SER A 483 -0.11 5.61 1.19
C SER A 483 -0.92 6.89 0.96
N ASP A 484 -0.27 8.05 1.08
CA ASP A 484 -0.82 9.35 0.74
C ASP A 484 -1.36 9.34 -0.71
N PRO A 485 -2.62 9.69 -0.95
CA PRO A 485 -3.20 9.70 -2.29
C PRO A 485 -2.70 10.86 -3.17
N ARG A 486 -2.03 11.87 -2.59
CA ARG A 486 -1.46 12.99 -3.35
C ARG A 486 -0.30 12.52 -4.20
N ILE A 487 -0.20 13.04 -5.42
CA ILE A 487 0.83 12.65 -6.38
C ILE A 487 2.04 13.55 -6.22
N HIS A 488 3.16 12.96 -5.88
CA HIS A 488 4.41 13.68 -5.61
C HIS A 488 5.40 13.58 -6.78
N PHE A 489 6.00 14.70 -7.16
CA PHE A 489 7.03 14.82 -8.19
C PHE A 489 8.28 15.45 -7.60
N GLY A 490 9.39 14.74 -7.55
CA GLY A 490 10.70 15.34 -7.35
C GLY A 490 11.20 16.03 -8.61
N LEU A 491 11.85 17.15 -8.46
CA LEU A 491 12.31 17.99 -9.58
C LEU A 491 13.84 18.13 -9.63
N GLY A 492 14.55 17.57 -8.65
CA GLY A 492 16.00 17.78 -8.52
C GLY A 492 16.32 19.26 -8.41
N GLN A 493 17.26 19.73 -9.22
CA GLN A 493 17.67 21.14 -9.26
C GLN A 493 16.88 21.98 -10.28
N ARG A 494 15.87 21.39 -10.94
CA ARG A 494 15.01 22.07 -11.95
C ARG A 494 14.16 23.13 -11.26
N LYS A 495 14.06 24.30 -11.88
CA LYS A 495 13.43 25.51 -11.27
C LYS A 495 12.10 25.87 -11.90
N THR A 496 11.75 25.21 -12.99
CA THR A 496 10.52 25.55 -13.74
C THR A 496 9.80 24.29 -14.18
N ILE A 497 8.48 24.31 -14.07
CA ILE A 497 7.59 23.34 -14.69
C ILE A 497 6.98 24.02 -15.91
N GLU A 498 7.24 23.49 -17.11
CA GLU A 498 6.69 24.02 -18.35
C GLU A 498 5.22 23.67 -18.47
N SER A 499 4.87 22.40 -18.16
CA SER A 499 3.50 21.92 -18.24
C SER A 499 3.22 20.79 -17.29
N LEU A 500 1.99 20.73 -16.82
CA LEU A 500 1.38 19.58 -16.15
C LEU A 500 0.10 19.23 -16.90
N GLU A 501 0.07 18.08 -17.56
CA GLU A 501 -1.12 17.52 -18.19
C GLU A 501 -1.73 16.48 -17.25
N ILE A 502 -3.04 16.57 -17.03
CA ILE A 502 -3.79 15.60 -16.22
C ILE A 502 -4.89 15.01 -17.10
N ARG A 503 -4.84 13.72 -17.33
CA ARG A 503 -5.88 12.93 -18.01
C ARG A 503 -6.72 12.24 -16.96
N TRP A 504 -7.94 12.72 -16.80
CA TRP A 504 -8.90 12.19 -15.83
C TRP A 504 -9.62 10.94 -16.36
N PRO A 505 -10.07 10.03 -15.48
CA PRO A 505 -10.86 8.85 -15.87
C PRO A 505 -12.09 9.18 -16.74
N SER A 506 -12.72 10.32 -16.52
CA SER A 506 -13.86 10.80 -17.31
C SER A 506 -13.54 11.11 -18.77
N GLY A 507 -12.25 11.12 -19.14
CA GLY A 507 -11.76 11.59 -20.44
C GLY A 507 -11.49 13.09 -20.53
N GLN A 508 -11.78 13.87 -19.48
CA GLN A 508 -11.34 15.26 -19.38
C GLN A 508 -9.80 15.33 -19.39
N VAL A 509 -9.25 16.33 -20.07
CA VAL A 509 -7.81 16.63 -20.03
C VAL A 509 -7.63 18.07 -19.58
N ASP A 510 -6.88 18.27 -18.51
CA ASP A 510 -6.49 19.60 -18.03
C ASP A 510 -5.02 19.85 -18.35
N HIS A 511 -4.74 21.02 -18.92
CA HIS A 511 -3.39 21.48 -19.22
C HIS A 511 -3.07 22.71 -18.37
N LEU A 512 -2.03 22.58 -17.55
CA LEU A 512 -1.57 23.65 -16.66
C LEU A 512 -0.16 24.08 -17.08
N ASP A 513 -0.01 25.35 -17.44
CA ASP A 513 1.27 25.95 -17.80
C ASP A 513 1.87 26.70 -16.62
N LYS A 514 3.20 26.70 -16.51
CA LYS A 514 3.95 27.46 -15.50
C LYS A 514 3.50 27.15 -14.06
N VAL A 515 3.34 25.89 -13.77
CA VAL A 515 2.97 25.42 -12.43
C VAL A 515 4.09 25.80 -11.44
N PRO A 516 3.76 26.38 -10.29
CA PRO A 516 4.79 26.74 -9.29
C PRO A 516 5.39 25.49 -8.62
N ILE A 517 6.64 25.58 -8.22
CA ILE A 517 7.39 24.50 -7.52
C ILE A 517 7.38 24.69 -6.00
N ASN A 518 7.82 23.67 -5.27
CA ASN A 518 8.00 23.63 -3.81
C ASN A 518 6.72 23.96 -3.04
N GLN A 519 5.61 23.36 -3.48
CA GLN A 519 4.31 23.48 -2.82
C GLN A 519 3.37 22.32 -3.17
N ILE A 520 2.32 22.22 -2.39
CA ILE A 520 1.18 21.34 -2.66
C ILE A 520 0.11 22.16 -3.37
N ILE A 521 -0.33 21.71 -4.54
CA ILE A 521 -1.44 22.32 -5.29
C ILE A 521 -2.66 21.41 -5.27
N THR A 522 -3.85 21.99 -5.33
CA THR A 522 -5.08 21.23 -5.58
C THR A 522 -5.57 21.53 -6.99
N VAL A 523 -5.73 20.48 -7.79
CA VAL A 523 -6.30 20.58 -9.14
C VAL A 523 -7.68 19.96 -9.14
N LYS A 524 -8.68 20.78 -9.50
CA LYS A 524 -10.06 20.33 -9.66
C LYS A 524 -10.35 20.09 -11.13
N GLU A 525 -10.89 18.92 -11.44
CA GLU A 525 -11.22 18.49 -12.80
C GLU A 525 -12.00 19.57 -13.57
N GLY A 526 -11.46 19.95 -14.74
CA GLY A 526 -12.05 20.97 -15.63
C GLY A 526 -12.01 22.42 -15.11
N SER A 527 -11.40 22.65 -13.93
CA SER A 527 -11.33 23.97 -13.31
C SER A 527 -9.90 24.45 -13.07
N GLY A 528 -8.90 23.56 -13.22
CA GLY A 528 -7.51 23.87 -12.95
C GLY A 528 -7.19 23.99 -11.46
N ILE A 529 -6.15 24.77 -11.13
CA ILE A 529 -5.68 24.94 -9.74
C ILE A 529 -6.71 25.74 -8.93
N ILE A 530 -7.14 25.15 -7.80
CA ILE A 530 -8.04 25.81 -6.84
C ILE A 530 -7.33 26.00 -5.48
N PRO A 531 -7.73 27.03 -4.69
CA PRO A 531 -7.16 27.25 -3.38
C PRO A 531 -7.53 26.12 -2.40
N LYS A 532 -6.54 25.46 -1.80
CA LYS A 532 -6.65 24.65 -0.59
C LYS A 532 -5.41 24.93 0.25
N LYS A 533 -5.55 24.95 1.58
CA LYS A 533 -4.42 25.15 2.48
C LYS A 533 -3.83 23.81 2.87
N PHE A 534 -2.51 23.74 2.88
CA PHE A 534 -1.73 22.63 3.40
C PHE A 534 -0.74 23.21 4.41
N PRO A 535 -1.07 23.17 5.71
CA PRO A 535 -0.20 23.72 6.74
C PRO A 535 1.14 22.97 6.77
N ARG A 536 2.25 23.69 6.72
CA ARG A 536 3.56 23.09 6.90
C ARG A 536 3.89 23.02 8.38
N ILE A 537 4.34 21.86 8.85
CA ILE A 537 4.78 21.67 10.22
C ILE A 537 6.22 22.15 10.37
N ALA A 538 6.46 23.03 11.33
CA ALA A 538 7.80 23.45 11.71
C ALA A 538 8.22 22.69 12.97
N TRP A 539 9.13 21.76 12.83
CA TRP A 539 9.71 21.02 13.96
C TRP A 539 10.57 21.95 14.80
N LYS A 540 10.39 21.91 16.13
CA LYS A 540 11.14 22.72 17.10
C LYS A 540 12.48 22.08 17.46
#